data_5a82c88bee349336b85e15ffcb69d183
#
_entry.id   5a82c88bee349336b85e15ffcb69d183
#
_cell.length_a   1.000
_cell.length_b   1.000
_cell.length_c   1.000
_cell.angle_alpha   90.00
_cell.angle_beta   90.00
_cell.angle_gamma   90.00
#
_symmetry.space_group_name_H-M   'P 1'
#
loop_
_entity.id
_entity.type
_entity.pdbx_description
1 polymer ?
#
loop_
_entity_poly.entity_id
_entity_poly.type
_entity_poly.pdbx_seq_one_letter_code
_entity_poly.pdbx_strand_id
1 'polypeptide(L)'
;TRKSISQKTISVPVQGEITAMVFDEAHNNLLLGTSYGQIFQVDLDDPEHPSQLVGATRRPGVAVTHLGFVLGGYSLIVSDSDGAVFSTQLQKISAGKFKLTKIYDFQPHENQSHLFSISLRNKGFLTGSKDMVRLHYGTTGETQLSLSVPDNAEYKAITLAPKFDGILAADTTGTLHLWKMNNPYPQMSIKSLFSRVWYEGYDEPDYVWQSTGGSDEFESKLSLVPLIFGTLKGTLYAMLFAV
;
A
#
# COMPACT_ATOMS: atom_id res chain seq x y z
N THR A 1 23.19 25.14 20.66
CA THR A 1 23.50 24.69 19.29
C THR A 1 22.50 25.29 18.31
N ARG A 2 22.96 26.18 17.43
CA ARG A 2 22.12 26.70 16.33
C ARG A 2 21.87 25.57 15.34
N LYS A 3 20.58 25.21 15.10
CA LYS A 3 20.20 24.34 14.00
C LYS A 3 20.34 25.13 12.69
N SER A 4 21.09 24.63 11.72
CA SER A 4 21.10 25.22 10.38
C SER A 4 19.83 24.75 9.64
N ILE A 5 19.18 25.68 8.94
CA ILE A 5 18.05 25.39 8.04
C ILE A 5 18.55 25.79 6.64
N SER A 6 18.46 24.85 5.71
CA SER A 6 18.66 25.13 4.29
C SER A 6 17.32 25.04 3.57
N GLN A 7 17.11 25.91 2.60
CA GLN A 7 15.92 25.91 1.75
C GLN A 7 16.36 25.58 0.32
N LYS A 8 15.68 24.61 -0.30
CA LYS A 8 15.82 24.28 -1.72
C LYS A 8 14.44 24.40 -2.38
N THR A 9 14.38 25.08 -3.51
CA THR A 9 13.17 25.20 -4.31
C THR A 9 13.32 24.32 -5.54
N ILE A 10 12.35 23.42 -5.78
CA ILE A 10 12.31 22.52 -6.92
C ILE A 10 11.02 22.81 -7.70
N SER A 11 11.13 23.09 -9.00
CA SER A 11 9.98 23.26 -9.87
C SER A 11 9.65 21.91 -10.53
N VAL A 12 8.41 21.47 -10.40
CA VAL A 12 7.92 20.24 -11.02
C VAL A 12 6.93 20.62 -12.12
N PRO A 13 7.04 20.06 -13.34
CA PRO A 13 6.18 20.41 -14.46
C PRO A 13 4.81 19.74 -14.37
N VAL A 14 4.09 20.02 -13.30
CA VAL A 14 2.75 19.43 -13.05
C VAL A 14 1.67 20.15 -13.84
N GLN A 15 0.66 19.40 -14.27
CA GLN A 15 -0.60 19.97 -14.72
C GLN A 15 -1.57 20.03 -13.54
N GLY A 16 -2.15 21.22 -13.32
CA GLY A 16 -3.06 21.47 -12.20
C GLY A 16 -2.37 21.64 -10.86
N GLU A 17 -3.02 21.19 -9.80
CA GLU A 17 -2.57 21.34 -8.41
C GLU A 17 -1.95 20.05 -7.88
N ILE A 18 -1.00 20.17 -6.97
CA ILE A 18 -0.48 19.04 -6.19
C ILE A 18 -1.52 18.73 -5.09
N THR A 19 -2.07 17.52 -5.11
CA THR A 19 -3.15 17.09 -4.23
C THR A 19 -2.70 16.10 -3.16
N ALA A 20 -1.58 15.41 -3.37
CA ALA A 20 -1.01 14.46 -2.42
C ALA A 20 0.51 14.44 -2.51
N MET A 21 1.18 14.18 -1.39
CA MET A 21 2.64 14.06 -1.30
C MET A 21 3.02 12.97 -0.29
N VAL A 22 4.07 12.24 -0.59
CA VAL A 22 4.68 11.30 0.35
C VAL A 22 6.18 11.14 0.08
N PHE A 23 7.00 11.06 1.14
CA PHE A 23 8.40 10.67 1.05
C PHE A 23 8.53 9.15 0.99
N ASP A 24 9.55 8.66 0.28
CA ASP A 24 10.02 7.29 0.49
C ASP A 24 10.70 7.18 1.87
N GLU A 25 10.93 5.95 2.32
CA GLU A 25 11.51 5.69 3.64
C GLU A 25 12.95 6.24 3.78
N ALA A 26 13.73 6.21 2.70
CA ALA A 26 15.08 6.76 2.64
C ALA A 26 15.10 8.31 2.60
N HIS A 27 13.94 8.96 2.41
CA HIS A 27 13.77 10.41 2.23
C HIS A 27 14.57 11.02 1.06
N ASN A 28 14.92 10.19 0.08
CA ASN A 28 15.64 10.62 -1.13
C ASN A 28 14.68 10.94 -2.27
N ASN A 29 13.48 10.35 -2.24
CA ASN A 29 12.45 10.57 -3.24
C ASN A 29 11.17 11.11 -2.61
N LEU A 30 10.59 12.09 -3.28
CA LEU A 30 9.25 12.59 -2.98
C LEU A 30 8.32 12.19 -4.11
N LEU A 31 7.20 11.55 -3.79
CA LEU A 31 6.15 11.28 -4.76
C LEU A 31 5.05 12.33 -4.63
N LEU A 32 4.61 12.86 -5.76
CA LEU A 32 3.61 13.91 -5.88
C LEU A 32 2.44 13.41 -6.71
N GLY A 33 1.23 13.49 -6.19
CA GLY A 33 -0.02 13.28 -6.91
C GLY A 33 -0.66 14.60 -7.31
N THR A 34 -1.32 14.64 -8.46
CA THR A 34 -1.93 15.86 -8.99
C THR A 34 -3.44 15.75 -9.17
N SER A 35 -4.10 16.90 -9.32
CA SER A 35 -5.52 17.00 -9.65
C SER A 35 -5.89 16.43 -11.03
N TYR A 36 -4.91 16.25 -11.92
CA TYR A 36 -5.05 15.57 -13.21
C TYR A 36 -4.72 14.08 -13.18
N GLY A 37 -4.44 13.53 -11.98
CA GLY A 37 -4.16 12.11 -11.79
C GLY A 37 -2.74 11.68 -12.15
N GLN A 38 -1.84 12.61 -12.41
CA GLN A 38 -0.44 12.33 -12.68
C GLN A 38 0.31 12.07 -11.37
N ILE A 39 1.28 11.17 -11.39
CA ILE A 39 2.17 10.89 -10.26
C ILE A 39 3.61 11.13 -10.69
N PHE A 40 4.26 12.10 -10.06
CA PHE A 40 5.65 12.45 -10.29
C PHE A 40 6.52 11.91 -9.15
N GLN A 41 7.73 11.45 -9.51
CA GLN A 41 8.82 11.27 -8.57
C GLN A 41 9.72 12.50 -8.64
N VAL A 42 10.13 13.00 -7.51
CA VAL A 42 11.15 14.05 -7.37
C VAL A 42 12.33 13.43 -6.64
N ASP A 43 13.48 13.35 -7.33
CA ASP A 43 14.75 12.95 -6.74
C ASP A 43 15.36 14.17 -6.05
N LEU A 44 15.56 14.08 -4.75
CA LEU A 44 16.09 15.19 -3.96
C LEU A 44 17.61 15.29 -4.03
N ASP A 45 18.29 14.25 -4.50
CA ASP A 45 19.73 14.15 -4.62
C ASP A 45 20.23 14.50 -6.05
N ASP A 46 19.35 14.41 -7.07
CA ASP A 46 19.67 14.80 -8.44
C ASP A 46 19.13 16.21 -8.77
N PRO A 47 19.99 17.26 -8.72
CA PRO A 47 19.56 18.61 -9.03
C PRO A 47 19.38 18.89 -10.54
N GLU A 48 19.91 18.04 -11.43
CA GLU A 48 19.85 18.24 -12.88
C GLU A 48 18.57 17.65 -13.46
N HIS A 49 18.11 16.52 -12.91
CA HIS A 49 16.89 15.85 -13.35
C HIS A 49 15.94 15.59 -12.16
N PRO A 50 15.48 16.65 -11.50
CA PRO A 50 14.85 16.53 -10.18
C PRO A 50 13.47 15.87 -10.22
N SER A 51 12.83 15.74 -11.39
CA SER A 51 11.47 15.18 -11.45
C SER A 51 11.19 14.40 -12.72
N GLN A 52 10.40 13.32 -12.59
CA GLN A 52 9.91 12.54 -13.69
C GLN A 52 8.47 12.08 -13.46
N LEU A 53 7.68 11.98 -14.53
CA LEU A 53 6.36 11.35 -14.50
C LEU A 53 6.56 9.84 -14.41
N VAL A 54 6.12 9.22 -13.31
CA VAL A 54 6.32 7.78 -13.05
C VAL A 54 5.04 6.97 -13.14
N GLY A 55 3.87 7.62 -13.06
CA GLY A 55 2.58 6.94 -13.12
C GLY A 55 1.40 7.89 -13.21
N ALA A 56 0.20 7.31 -13.24
CA ALA A 56 -1.06 8.04 -13.24
C ALA A 56 -2.19 7.19 -12.62
N THR A 57 -3.30 7.85 -12.30
CA THR A 57 -4.58 7.21 -11.99
C THR A 57 -5.13 6.47 -13.23
N ARG A 58 -6.15 5.64 -13.04
CA ARG A 58 -6.70 4.80 -14.11
C ARG A 58 -7.28 5.60 -15.28
N ARG A 59 -7.80 6.79 -15.00
CA ARG A 59 -8.42 7.67 -15.99
C ARG A 59 -7.80 9.05 -15.95
N PRO A 60 -7.46 9.64 -17.09
CA PRO A 60 -6.99 11.03 -17.15
C PRO A 60 -8.00 11.99 -16.50
N GLY A 61 -7.51 12.95 -15.75
CA GLY A 61 -8.33 13.97 -15.10
C GLY A 61 -8.98 13.54 -13.77
N VAL A 62 -8.75 12.29 -13.33
CA VAL A 62 -9.18 11.84 -12.00
C VAL A 62 -8.07 12.14 -11.00
N ALA A 63 -8.34 13.01 -10.03
CA ALA A 63 -7.34 13.51 -9.09
C ALA A 63 -6.80 12.39 -8.19
N VAL A 64 -5.50 12.40 -7.91
CA VAL A 64 -4.92 11.63 -6.80
C VAL A 64 -5.38 12.27 -5.49
N THR A 65 -6.04 11.51 -4.63
CA THR A 65 -6.50 12.01 -3.33
C THR A 65 -5.53 11.69 -2.20
N HIS A 66 -4.86 10.53 -2.28
CA HIS A 66 -3.87 10.10 -1.29
C HIS A 66 -2.74 9.31 -1.92
N LEU A 67 -1.55 9.51 -1.36
CA LEU A 67 -0.36 8.69 -1.54
C LEU A 67 0.17 8.29 -0.17
N GLY A 68 0.51 7.01 0.00
CA GLY A 68 1.12 6.55 1.25
C GLY A 68 1.84 5.23 1.09
N PHE A 69 3.07 5.15 1.59
CA PHE A 69 3.80 3.88 1.66
C PHE A 69 3.31 3.05 2.85
N VAL A 70 3.09 1.75 2.65
CA VAL A 70 2.93 0.83 3.77
C VAL A 70 4.29 0.51 4.39
N LEU A 71 4.28 -0.09 5.57
CA LEU A 71 5.50 -0.46 6.30
C LEU A 71 6.52 -1.14 5.38
N GLY A 72 7.79 -0.71 5.46
CA GLY A 72 8.88 -1.17 4.61
C GLY A 72 9.14 -0.32 3.35
N GLY A 73 8.28 0.68 3.08
CA GLY A 73 8.58 1.73 2.09
C GLY A 73 8.57 1.31 0.60
N TYR A 74 8.18 0.07 0.27
CA TYR A 74 8.19 -0.41 -1.11
C TYR A 74 6.86 -0.26 -1.82
N SER A 75 5.76 -0.61 -1.14
CA SER A 75 4.42 -0.57 -1.72
C SER A 75 3.77 0.76 -1.45
N LEU A 76 3.53 1.51 -2.50
CA LEU A 76 2.80 2.79 -2.49
C LEU A 76 1.32 2.52 -2.72
N ILE A 77 0.50 2.97 -1.79
CA ILE A 77 -0.96 2.99 -1.94
C ILE A 77 -1.38 4.32 -2.59
N VAL A 78 -2.20 4.21 -3.60
CA VAL A 78 -2.79 5.34 -4.32
C VAL A 78 -4.29 5.29 -4.18
N SER A 79 -4.91 6.39 -3.78
CA SER A 79 -6.36 6.59 -3.85
C SER A 79 -6.67 7.74 -4.80
N ASP A 80 -7.81 7.67 -5.46
CA ASP A 80 -8.23 8.68 -6.42
C ASP A 80 -9.64 9.24 -6.14
N SER A 81 -10.00 10.31 -6.85
CA SER A 81 -11.27 11.00 -6.66
C SER A 81 -12.50 10.22 -7.16
N ASP A 82 -12.28 9.11 -7.89
CA ASP A 82 -13.35 8.20 -8.31
C ASP A 82 -13.56 7.06 -7.31
N GLY A 83 -12.83 7.08 -6.19
CA GLY A 83 -12.91 6.05 -5.16
C GLY A 83 -12.06 4.81 -5.42
N ALA A 84 -11.26 4.79 -6.49
CA ALA A 84 -10.35 3.67 -6.72
C ALA A 84 -9.20 3.69 -5.70
N VAL A 85 -8.80 2.49 -5.26
CA VAL A 85 -7.68 2.25 -4.37
C VAL A 85 -6.82 1.14 -4.97
N PHE A 86 -5.53 1.39 -5.13
CA PHE A 86 -4.62 0.41 -5.70
C PHE A 86 -3.21 0.54 -5.11
N SER A 87 -2.46 -0.55 -5.11
CA SER A 87 -1.05 -0.55 -4.75
C SER A 87 -0.16 -0.54 -5.99
N THR A 88 0.97 0.13 -5.85
CA THR A 88 2.02 0.22 -6.87
C THR A 88 3.38 0.04 -6.24
N GLN A 89 4.36 -0.35 -7.04
CA GLN A 89 5.77 -0.33 -6.64
C GLN A 89 6.57 0.51 -7.64
N LEU A 90 7.51 1.30 -7.13
CA LEU A 90 8.41 2.09 -7.97
C LEU A 90 9.53 1.18 -8.47
N GLN A 91 9.51 0.87 -9.76
CA GLN A 91 10.50 0.00 -10.41
C GLN A 91 11.46 0.82 -11.25
N LYS A 92 12.74 0.52 -11.13
CA LYS A 92 13.79 1.11 -11.98
C LYS A 92 13.78 0.41 -13.34
N ILE A 93 13.51 1.15 -14.40
CA ILE A 93 13.49 0.63 -15.79
C ILE A 93 14.90 0.70 -16.41
N SER A 94 15.62 1.79 -16.15
CA SER A 94 16.98 2.03 -16.63
C SER A 94 17.69 3.05 -15.73
N ALA A 95 18.93 3.41 -16.03
CA ALA A 95 19.65 4.42 -15.27
C ALA A 95 18.84 5.73 -15.19
N GLY A 96 18.48 6.16 -13.98
CA GLY A 96 17.71 7.37 -13.71
C GLY A 96 16.24 7.36 -14.16
N LYS A 97 15.71 6.23 -14.67
CA LYS A 97 14.29 6.12 -15.09
C LYS A 97 13.53 5.15 -14.22
N PHE A 98 12.39 5.60 -13.70
CA PHE A 98 11.50 4.85 -12.85
C PHE A 98 10.08 4.80 -13.42
N LYS A 99 9.31 3.80 -13.01
CA LYS A 99 7.90 3.65 -13.33
C LYS A 99 7.17 3.04 -12.15
N LEU A 100 5.97 3.50 -11.88
CA LEU A 100 5.05 2.84 -10.96
C LEU A 100 4.38 1.67 -11.67
N THR A 101 4.64 0.46 -11.17
CA THR A 101 3.98 -0.75 -11.63
C THR A 101 2.86 -1.08 -10.67
N LYS A 102 1.64 -1.20 -11.20
CA LYS A 102 0.48 -1.56 -10.40
C LYS A 102 0.56 -3.02 -9.98
N ILE A 103 0.33 -3.29 -8.69
CA ILE A 103 0.41 -4.62 -8.09
C ILE A 103 -1.00 -5.17 -7.84
N TYR A 104 -1.82 -4.46 -7.05
CA TYR A 104 -3.16 -4.88 -6.69
C TYR A 104 -4.17 -3.75 -6.86
N ASP A 105 -5.42 -4.13 -7.16
CA ASP A 105 -6.59 -3.30 -6.99
C ASP A 105 -7.34 -3.75 -5.74
N PHE A 106 -7.69 -2.80 -4.87
CA PHE A 106 -8.53 -3.04 -3.71
C PHE A 106 -9.99 -2.75 -4.03
N GLN A 107 -10.89 -3.14 -3.14
CA GLN A 107 -12.29 -2.81 -3.30
C GLN A 107 -12.47 -1.29 -3.29
N PRO A 108 -13.01 -0.70 -4.36
CA PRO A 108 -13.17 0.74 -4.48
C PRO A 108 -14.28 1.27 -3.57
N HIS A 109 -14.22 2.55 -3.26
CA HIS A 109 -15.35 3.28 -2.68
C HIS A 109 -16.32 3.73 -3.77
N GLU A 110 -17.62 3.83 -3.45
CA GLU A 110 -18.62 4.40 -4.36
C GLU A 110 -18.46 5.92 -4.49
N ASN A 111 -17.97 6.55 -3.42
CA ASN A 111 -17.66 7.97 -3.35
C ASN A 111 -16.14 8.18 -3.28
N GLN A 112 -15.71 9.42 -3.47
CA GLN A 112 -14.31 9.79 -3.29
C GLN A 112 -13.74 9.27 -1.96
N SER A 113 -12.63 8.57 -2.03
CA SER A 113 -11.85 8.19 -0.86
C SER A 113 -10.99 9.37 -0.43
N HIS A 114 -11.31 9.97 0.72
CA HIS A 114 -10.63 11.16 1.24
C HIS A 114 -10.03 10.96 2.63
N LEU A 115 -10.26 9.79 3.23
CA LEU A 115 -9.69 9.41 4.53
C LEU A 115 -8.70 8.28 4.33
N PHE A 116 -7.57 8.37 5.03
CA PHE A 116 -6.49 7.41 4.91
C PHE A 116 -5.74 7.25 6.22
N SER A 117 -5.35 6.01 6.56
CA SER A 117 -4.50 5.72 7.72
C SER A 117 -3.69 4.46 7.47
N ILE A 118 -2.40 4.49 7.77
CA ILE A 118 -1.47 3.38 7.56
C ILE A 118 -1.13 2.75 8.92
N SER A 119 -0.97 1.43 8.94
CA SER A 119 -0.45 0.72 10.09
C SER A 119 1.05 1.00 10.26
N LEU A 120 1.46 1.27 11.49
CA LEU A 120 2.87 1.41 11.86
C LEU A 120 3.54 0.05 12.17
N ARG A 121 2.81 -1.05 12.07
CA ARG A 121 3.25 -2.37 12.52
C ARG A 121 3.29 -3.44 11.43
N ASN A 122 2.52 -3.26 10.37
CA ASN A 122 2.38 -4.22 9.27
C ASN A 122 1.92 -3.51 7.99
N LYS A 123 1.60 -4.28 6.96
CA LYS A 123 1.15 -3.78 5.66
C LYS A 123 -0.34 -3.42 5.58
N GLY A 124 -1.02 -3.32 6.73
CA GLY A 124 -2.43 -2.93 6.78
C GLY A 124 -2.61 -1.43 6.62
N PHE A 125 -3.72 -1.02 6.02
CA PHE A 125 -4.09 0.38 5.89
C PHE A 125 -5.61 0.54 5.81
N LEU A 126 -6.10 1.71 6.19
CA LEU A 126 -7.49 2.11 6.03
C LEU A 126 -7.64 3.09 4.88
N THR A 127 -8.72 2.95 4.16
CA THR A 127 -9.27 4.00 3.30
C THR A 127 -10.68 4.32 3.72
N GLY A 128 -11.11 5.55 3.53
CA GLY A 128 -12.46 5.96 3.91
C GLY A 128 -13.07 6.96 2.94
N SER A 129 -14.33 6.73 2.63
CA SER A 129 -15.25 7.70 2.06
C SER A 129 -16.15 8.27 3.15
N LYS A 130 -17.07 9.16 2.79
CA LYS A 130 -18.02 9.71 3.75
C LYS A 130 -18.93 8.66 4.41
N ASP A 131 -19.19 7.54 3.75
CA ASP A 131 -20.16 6.52 4.10
C ASP A 131 -19.54 5.17 4.51
N MET A 132 -18.24 4.98 4.25
CA MET A 132 -17.61 3.68 4.38
C MET A 132 -16.15 3.79 4.79
N VAL A 133 -15.70 2.96 5.73
CA VAL A 133 -14.29 2.71 6.05
C VAL A 133 -13.95 1.29 5.64
N ARG A 134 -12.83 1.09 4.95
CA ARG A 134 -12.33 -0.21 4.53
C ARG A 134 -10.95 -0.47 5.08
N LEU A 135 -10.75 -1.67 5.64
CA LEU A 135 -9.45 -2.19 6.02
C LEU A 135 -8.90 -3.05 4.89
N HIS A 136 -7.72 -2.73 4.44
CA HIS A 136 -7.00 -3.45 3.39
C HIS A 136 -5.69 -4.01 3.91
N TYR A 137 -5.18 -5.01 3.21
CA TYR A 137 -3.86 -5.57 3.47
C TYR A 137 -3.01 -5.56 2.21
N GLY A 138 -1.88 -4.82 2.25
CA GLY A 138 -1.07 -4.49 1.08
C GLY A 138 -0.49 -5.71 0.36
N THR A 139 0.06 -6.68 1.10
CA THR A 139 0.75 -7.83 0.53
C THR A 139 -0.18 -8.80 -0.20
N THR A 140 -1.40 -9.01 0.31
CA THR A 140 -2.36 -9.95 -0.29
C THR A 140 -3.28 -9.32 -1.31
N GLY A 141 -3.35 -7.99 -1.34
CA GLY A 141 -4.27 -7.25 -2.19
C GLY A 141 -5.74 -7.41 -1.78
N GLU A 142 -5.99 -7.72 -0.50
CA GLU A 142 -7.34 -8.02 0.00
C GLU A 142 -7.93 -6.86 0.79
N THR A 143 -9.24 -6.64 0.60
CA THR A 143 -10.05 -5.83 1.51
C THR A 143 -10.61 -6.76 2.58
N GLN A 144 -10.14 -6.62 3.81
CA GLN A 144 -10.45 -7.53 4.91
C GLN A 144 -11.75 -7.17 5.64
N LEU A 145 -12.11 -5.87 5.65
CA LEU A 145 -13.26 -5.37 6.38
C LEU A 145 -13.85 -4.15 5.70
N SER A 146 -15.16 -4.01 5.75
CA SER A 146 -15.91 -2.81 5.35
C SER A 146 -16.87 -2.42 6.45
N LEU A 147 -16.80 -1.15 6.89
CA LEU A 147 -17.58 -0.60 8.00
C LEU A 147 -18.37 0.60 7.48
N SER A 148 -19.68 0.49 7.46
CA SER A 148 -20.57 1.59 7.10
C SER A 148 -20.80 2.53 8.28
N VAL A 149 -20.98 3.82 7.98
CA VAL A 149 -21.42 4.79 8.96
C VAL A 149 -22.92 4.59 9.27
N PRO A 150 -23.37 4.85 10.50
CA PRO A 150 -24.79 4.89 10.82
C PRO A 150 -25.55 5.94 9.98
N ASP A 151 -26.87 5.73 9.83
CA ASP A 151 -27.74 6.62 9.08
C ASP A 151 -27.60 8.09 9.51
N ASN A 152 -27.64 8.99 8.52
CA ASN A 152 -27.54 10.45 8.69
C ASN A 152 -26.22 11.01 9.24
N ALA A 153 -25.15 10.22 9.21
CA ALA A 153 -23.80 10.68 9.55
C ALA A 153 -22.83 10.49 8.39
N GLU A 154 -21.68 11.12 8.47
CA GLU A 154 -20.56 10.92 7.53
C GLU A 154 -19.27 10.79 8.32
N TYR A 155 -18.38 9.88 7.91
CA TYR A 155 -17.04 9.80 8.50
C TYR A 155 -16.19 11.03 8.14
N LYS A 156 -15.48 11.58 9.14
CA LYS A 156 -14.60 12.75 9.01
C LYS A 156 -13.14 12.46 9.33
N ALA A 157 -12.88 11.46 10.15
CA ALA A 157 -11.54 11.03 10.50
C ALA A 157 -11.51 9.53 10.76
N ILE A 158 -10.39 8.89 10.43
CA ILE A 158 -10.14 7.48 10.69
C ILE A 158 -8.71 7.29 11.15
N THR A 159 -8.48 6.29 11.99
CA THR A 159 -7.13 5.86 12.34
C THR A 159 -7.08 4.40 12.73
N LEU A 160 -5.94 3.76 12.48
CA LEU A 160 -5.60 2.45 13.00
C LEU A 160 -4.94 2.57 14.37
N ALA A 161 -5.29 1.67 15.27
CA ALA A 161 -4.57 1.54 16.52
C ALA A 161 -3.11 1.12 16.25
N PRO A 162 -2.13 1.66 17.03
CA PRO A 162 -0.70 1.40 16.78
C PRO A 162 -0.31 -0.08 16.82
N LYS A 163 -1.08 -0.93 17.53
CA LYS A 163 -0.86 -2.38 17.58
C LYS A 163 -1.60 -3.17 16.50
N PHE A 164 -2.31 -2.48 15.60
CA PHE A 164 -3.19 -3.10 14.60
C PHE A 164 -4.32 -3.94 15.22
N ASP A 165 -4.77 -3.57 16.40
CA ASP A 165 -5.81 -4.26 17.20
C ASP A 165 -7.12 -3.45 17.31
N GLY A 166 -7.26 -2.38 16.56
CA GLY A 166 -8.46 -1.55 16.52
C GLY A 166 -8.51 -0.53 15.41
N ILE A 167 -9.73 -0.15 15.09
CA ILE A 167 -10.06 0.95 14.17
C ILE A 167 -10.86 1.97 14.98
N LEU A 168 -10.51 3.25 14.81
CA LEU A 168 -11.25 4.37 15.35
C LEU A 168 -11.71 5.27 14.20
N ALA A 169 -12.96 5.66 14.19
CA ALA A 169 -13.51 6.64 13.28
C ALA A 169 -14.33 7.68 14.05
N ALA A 170 -14.30 8.91 13.55
CA ALA A 170 -15.16 9.99 14.01
C ALA A 170 -16.11 10.40 12.89
N ASP A 171 -17.37 10.67 13.25
CA ASP A 171 -18.39 11.11 12.31
C ASP A 171 -18.77 12.59 12.47
N THR A 172 -19.65 13.08 11.59
CA THR A 172 -20.15 14.46 11.61
C THR A 172 -21.00 14.82 12.81
N THR A 173 -21.51 13.83 13.55
CA THR A 173 -22.31 14.06 14.78
C THR A 173 -21.43 14.22 16.01
N GLY A 174 -20.09 14.02 15.88
CA GLY A 174 -19.14 14.00 16.98
C GLY A 174 -19.08 12.65 17.69
N THR A 175 -19.70 11.61 17.11
CA THR A 175 -19.65 10.24 17.67
C THR A 175 -18.33 9.57 17.29
N LEU A 176 -17.74 8.87 18.25
CA LEU A 176 -16.55 8.03 18.05
C LEU A 176 -16.96 6.57 17.95
N HIS A 177 -16.57 5.94 16.86
CA HIS A 177 -16.79 4.53 16.59
C HIS A 177 -15.48 3.79 16.80
N LEU A 178 -15.47 2.82 17.71
CA LEU A 178 -14.31 1.98 18.02
C LEU A 178 -14.63 0.51 17.74
N TRP A 179 -13.86 -0.08 16.83
CA TRP A 179 -13.88 -1.52 16.56
C TRP A 179 -12.59 -2.14 17.03
N LYS A 180 -12.71 -3.13 17.90
CA LYS A 180 -11.58 -3.97 18.30
C LYS A 180 -11.39 -5.07 17.27
N MET A 181 -10.14 -5.33 16.92
CA MET A 181 -9.74 -6.39 16.00
C MET A 181 -8.86 -7.41 16.70
N ASN A 182 -9.02 -8.65 16.31
CA ASN A 182 -8.12 -9.74 16.68
C ASN A 182 -7.75 -10.49 15.40
N ASN A 183 -6.73 -10.02 14.71
CA ASN A 183 -6.21 -10.64 13.51
C ASN A 183 -4.68 -10.79 13.64
N PRO A 184 -4.21 -11.86 14.26
CA PRO A 184 -2.76 -12.08 14.51
C PRO A 184 -1.96 -12.38 13.24
N TYR A 185 -2.63 -12.79 12.16
CA TYR A 185 -2.01 -13.13 10.87
C TYR A 185 -2.73 -12.45 9.71
N PRO A 186 -2.68 -11.12 9.62
CA PRO A 186 -3.43 -10.38 8.60
C PRO A 186 -2.95 -10.66 7.16
N GLN A 187 -1.72 -11.16 6.99
CA GLN A 187 -1.15 -11.59 5.72
C GLN A 187 -1.65 -12.97 5.25
N MET A 188 -2.38 -13.70 6.09
CA MET A 188 -2.80 -15.06 5.79
C MET A 188 -4.27 -15.08 5.35
N SER A 189 -4.51 -15.63 4.17
CA SER A 189 -5.84 -15.92 3.64
C SER A 189 -5.80 -17.22 2.83
N ILE A 190 -6.96 -17.81 2.56
CA ILE A 190 -7.01 -19.00 1.68
C ILE A 190 -6.38 -18.69 0.32
N LYS A 191 -6.60 -17.48 -0.20
CA LYS A 191 -6.00 -17.04 -1.45
C LYS A 191 -4.46 -16.97 -1.34
N SER A 192 -3.90 -16.36 -0.31
CA SER A 192 -2.45 -16.23 -0.14
C SER A 192 -1.76 -17.56 0.13
N LEU A 193 -2.46 -18.55 0.73
CA LEU A 193 -1.91 -19.89 0.96
C LEU A 193 -1.74 -20.70 -0.33
N PHE A 194 -2.61 -20.51 -1.34
CA PHE A 194 -2.66 -21.35 -2.55
C PHE A 194 -2.47 -20.59 -3.86
N SER A 195 -2.43 -19.25 -3.84
CA SER A 195 -2.17 -18.44 -5.04
C SER A 195 -0.79 -17.80 -4.95
N ARG A 196 -0.30 -17.34 -6.11
CA ARG A 196 0.91 -16.51 -6.15
C ARG A 196 0.62 -15.16 -5.52
N VAL A 197 1.55 -14.69 -4.70
CA VAL A 197 1.52 -13.38 -4.04
C VAL A 197 2.69 -12.55 -4.55
N TRP A 198 2.44 -11.29 -4.87
CA TRP A 198 3.49 -10.37 -5.28
C TRP A 198 4.11 -9.72 -4.05
N TYR A 199 5.16 -10.33 -3.54
CA TYR A 199 5.89 -9.81 -2.40
C TYR A 199 6.75 -8.61 -2.79
N GLU A 200 6.98 -7.71 -1.85
CA GLU A 200 7.88 -6.57 -2.04
C GLU A 200 9.29 -7.02 -2.39
N GLY A 201 9.89 -6.34 -3.38
CA GLY A 201 11.21 -6.69 -3.89
C GLY A 201 11.27 -7.88 -4.85
N TYR A 202 10.10 -8.45 -5.23
CA TYR A 202 10.00 -9.49 -6.26
C TYR A 202 9.59 -8.86 -7.59
N ASP A 203 10.16 -9.35 -8.69
CA ASP A 203 9.83 -8.86 -10.05
C ASP A 203 8.46 -9.34 -10.53
N GLU A 204 7.98 -10.48 -10.01
CA GLU A 204 6.71 -11.11 -10.35
C GLU A 204 6.08 -11.84 -9.15
N PRO A 205 4.77 -12.14 -9.20
CA PRO A 205 4.10 -12.94 -8.17
C PRO A 205 4.65 -14.36 -8.11
N ASP A 206 4.88 -14.88 -6.90
CA ASP A 206 5.45 -16.21 -6.69
C ASP A 206 4.81 -16.94 -5.49
N TYR A 207 5.05 -18.26 -5.42
CA TYR A 207 4.73 -19.12 -4.29
C TYR A 207 5.93 -19.18 -3.34
N VAL A 208 5.85 -18.52 -2.20
CA VAL A 208 6.99 -18.47 -1.26
C VAL A 208 6.57 -18.99 0.11
N TRP A 209 7.38 -19.87 0.68
CA TRP A 209 7.32 -20.25 2.09
C TRP A 209 8.55 -19.72 2.80
N GLN A 210 8.36 -18.74 3.67
CA GLN A 210 9.39 -18.18 4.53
C GLN A 210 8.73 -17.68 5.82
N SER A 211 8.85 -18.46 6.90
CA SER A 211 8.15 -18.18 8.16
C SER A 211 8.87 -17.17 9.05
N THR A 212 10.17 -16.97 8.85
CA THR A 212 11.01 -16.09 9.67
C THR A 212 11.95 -15.26 8.80
N GLY A 213 12.32 -14.08 9.27
CA GLY A 213 13.31 -13.19 8.65
C GLY A 213 14.13 -12.46 9.70
N GLY A 214 15.15 -11.74 9.26
CA GLY A 214 16.13 -11.06 10.11
C GLY A 214 15.89 -9.58 10.31
N SER A 215 14.79 -8.99 9.85
CA SER A 215 14.45 -7.57 10.02
C SER A 215 13.14 -7.41 10.78
N ASP A 216 12.98 -6.27 11.45
CA ASP A 216 11.76 -5.92 12.19
C ASP A 216 10.55 -5.68 11.26
N GLU A 217 10.82 -5.38 9.97
CA GLU A 217 9.82 -5.18 8.93
C GLU A 217 9.46 -6.48 8.18
N PHE A 218 10.09 -7.58 8.58
CA PHE A 218 9.87 -8.86 7.93
C PHE A 218 8.41 -9.32 8.08
N GLU A 219 7.82 -9.67 6.96
CA GLU A 219 6.52 -10.31 6.89
C GLU A 219 6.65 -11.76 6.45
N SER A 220 6.02 -12.66 7.22
CA SER A 220 6.02 -14.08 6.89
C SER A 220 5.32 -14.35 5.57
N LYS A 221 5.96 -15.13 4.69
CA LYS A 221 5.43 -15.60 3.41
C LYS A 221 4.96 -17.04 3.59
N LEU A 222 3.66 -17.29 3.45
CA LEU A 222 3.03 -18.51 3.95
C LEU A 222 2.35 -19.34 2.86
N SER A 223 2.87 -19.37 1.62
CA SER A 223 2.33 -20.24 0.59
C SER A 223 2.55 -21.72 0.93
N LEU A 224 1.49 -22.52 0.96
CA LEU A 224 1.57 -23.97 1.17
C LEU A 224 2.02 -24.74 -0.07
N VAL A 225 1.95 -24.14 -1.25
CA VAL A 225 2.26 -24.79 -2.53
C VAL A 225 3.68 -25.38 -2.58
N PRO A 226 4.76 -24.64 -2.17
CA PRO A 226 6.12 -25.19 -2.14
C PRO A 226 6.26 -26.39 -1.19
N LEU A 227 5.56 -26.36 -0.04
CA LEU A 227 5.60 -27.47 0.93
C LEU A 227 4.92 -28.71 0.39
N ILE A 228 3.72 -28.56 -0.19
CA ILE A 228 2.95 -29.66 -0.81
C ILE A 228 3.78 -30.27 -1.96
N PHE A 229 4.29 -29.44 -2.86
CA PHE A 229 5.10 -29.92 -3.98
C PHE A 229 6.38 -30.60 -3.53
N GLY A 230 7.10 -30.05 -2.55
CA GLY A 230 8.30 -30.65 -1.98
C GLY A 230 8.04 -32.03 -1.36
N THR A 231 6.92 -32.16 -0.61
CA THR A 231 6.53 -33.43 -0.01
C THR A 231 6.18 -34.48 -1.06
N LEU A 232 5.37 -34.12 -2.05
CA LEU A 232 5.00 -35.01 -3.15
C LEU A 232 6.22 -35.46 -3.95
N LYS A 233 7.11 -34.55 -4.29
CA LYS A 233 8.36 -34.83 -5.00
C LYS A 233 9.28 -35.74 -4.19
N GLY A 234 9.44 -35.46 -2.90
CA GLY A 234 10.25 -36.29 -1.98
C GLY A 234 9.69 -37.71 -1.86
N THR A 235 8.37 -37.84 -1.70
CA THR A 235 7.69 -39.16 -1.64
C THR A 235 7.87 -39.93 -2.94
N LEU A 236 7.69 -39.28 -4.09
CA LEU A 236 7.88 -39.93 -5.40
C LEU A 236 9.33 -40.48 -5.54
N TYR A 237 10.30 -39.67 -5.20
CA TYR A 237 11.71 -40.14 -5.26
C TYR A 237 11.97 -41.26 -4.27
N ALA A 238 11.48 -41.19 -3.04
CA ALA A 238 11.61 -42.26 -2.07
C ALA A 238 11.00 -43.56 -2.60
N MET A 239 9.84 -43.53 -3.23
CA MET A 239 9.18 -44.70 -3.85
C MET A 239 10.02 -45.27 -5.01
N LEU A 240 10.62 -44.42 -5.84
CA LEU A 240 11.45 -44.89 -6.97
C LEU A 240 12.75 -45.54 -6.54
N PHE A 241 13.32 -45.16 -5.40
CA PHE A 241 14.58 -45.72 -4.89
C PHE A 241 14.39 -46.79 -3.82
N ALA A 242 13.17 -47.01 -3.33
CA ALA A 242 12.87 -48.05 -2.35
C ALA A 242 12.48 -49.41 -2.99
N VAL A 243 12.36 -49.46 -4.31
CA VAL A 243 12.15 -50.64 -5.14
C VAL A 243 13.49 -51.04 -5.76
#